data_b15f64faf4169a960453636261f34ad4
#
_entry.id   b15f64faf4169a960453636261f34ad4
#
_cell.length_a   1.000
_cell.length_b   1.000
_cell.length_c   1.000
_cell.angle_alpha   90.00
_cell.angle_beta   90.00
_cell.angle_gamma   90.00
#
_symmetry.space_group_name_H-M   'P 1'
#
loop_
_entity.id
_entity.type
_entity.pdbx_description
1 polymer ?
#
loop_
_entity_poly.entity_id
_entity_poly.type
_entity_poly.pdbx_seq_one_letter_code
_entity_poly.pdbx_strand_id
1 'polypeptide(L)'
;YQDTNTAQYEMIKYLVGPQGRFTVVGDDDQSIYAWRGAKPENMALLKEDFPKLKIVMLEQNYRSTTRILTSANAVITNNEHLFEKKLWSDKGQGEKIRIINCRNDDDESERVAKEIVTHKLRFGNEWEQYAVLYRSNFQARMLEAQLRQLQVPYKLSGGQSFFARSEIKDIMGYLRLILNPEDDSAFLRIINTPKRGMGPATLEKLGLFSQEHSISLLASCTHAGLAHVLPSKAYGTLKEFGDFIEHYTRELDQHPDPVPIVRQMIDETGYIDFVRSDAKTPQQEKNRIDNIDMLYTSIQSLINRAEEDEDRTIDTIIRKLVLLDMLEQQQEEENTNKVNLMTLHAAKGLEFDFVYIMGLEEEMLPHRNSILSETIEEERRYMFVSITRARRELTLTLAT
;
A
#
# COMPACT_ATOMS: atom_id res chain seq x y z
N TYR A 1 11.18 23.59 -4.47
CA TYR A 1 10.40 24.83 -4.46
C TYR A 1 9.15 24.75 -5.36
N GLN A 2 9.21 23.97 -6.45
CA GLN A 2 8.14 23.76 -7.43
C GLN A 2 6.78 23.27 -6.84
N ASP A 3 6.80 22.73 -5.63
CA ASP A 3 5.60 22.19 -4.97
C ASP A 3 4.96 23.18 -3.98
N THR A 4 5.40 24.45 -3.99
CA THR A 4 4.82 25.49 -3.12
C THR A 4 3.48 25.96 -3.64
N ASN A 5 2.53 26.18 -2.72
CA ASN A 5 1.28 26.86 -3.01
C ASN A 5 1.44 28.40 -2.84
N THR A 6 0.42 29.15 -3.23
CA THR A 6 0.45 30.63 -3.18
C THR A 6 0.71 31.16 -1.76
N ALA A 7 0.09 30.58 -0.72
CA ALA A 7 0.29 31.04 0.65
C ALA A 7 1.74 30.81 1.13
N GLN A 8 2.33 29.65 0.77
CA GLN A 8 3.73 29.36 1.06
C GLN A 8 4.67 30.30 0.32
N TYR A 9 4.36 30.63 -0.94
CA TYR A 9 5.12 31.62 -1.71
C TYR A 9 5.12 32.99 -1.01
N GLU A 10 3.96 33.51 -0.63
CA GLU A 10 3.83 34.79 0.07
C GLU A 10 4.57 34.77 1.43
N MET A 11 4.45 33.67 2.18
CA MET A 11 5.19 33.51 3.44
C MET A 11 6.71 33.62 3.23
N ILE A 12 7.24 33.01 2.18
CA ILE A 12 8.67 33.09 1.85
C ILE A 12 9.06 34.53 1.52
N LYS A 13 8.26 35.28 0.76
CA LYS A 13 8.51 36.68 0.47
C LYS A 13 8.63 37.53 1.75
N TYR A 14 7.73 37.33 2.72
CA TYR A 14 7.80 38.02 4.01
C TYR A 14 9.05 37.63 4.82
N LEU A 15 9.44 36.36 4.82
CA LEU A 15 10.63 35.89 5.54
C LEU A 15 11.92 36.41 4.93
N VAL A 16 12.00 36.45 3.61
CA VAL A 16 13.18 36.92 2.87
C VAL A 16 13.35 38.43 3.02
N GLY A 17 12.25 39.15 3.06
CA GLY A 17 12.24 40.61 3.20
C GLY A 17 12.97 41.34 2.06
N PRO A 18 13.16 42.67 2.21
CA PRO A 18 13.69 43.52 1.13
C PRO A 18 15.17 43.23 0.78
N GLN A 19 15.91 42.55 1.64
CA GLN A 19 17.31 42.23 1.37
C GLN A 19 17.49 41.10 0.32
N GLY A 20 16.48 40.26 0.11
CA GLY A 20 16.46 39.24 -0.92
C GLY A 20 17.57 38.18 -0.80
N ARG A 21 18.02 37.85 0.43
CA ARG A 21 19.09 36.87 0.66
C ARG A 21 18.52 35.48 0.84
N PHE A 22 18.36 34.75 -0.25
CA PHE A 22 17.85 33.39 -0.22
C PHE A 22 18.37 32.58 -1.41
N THR A 23 18.26 31.28 -1.32
CA THR A 23 18.47 30.32 -2.41
C THR A 23 17.31 29.35 -2.43
N VAL A 24 16.72 29.15 -3.59
CA VAL A 24 15.69 28.13 -3.83
C VAL A 24 16.19 27.16 -4.90
N VAL A 25 15.80 25.90 -4.76
CA VAL A 25 16.04 24.86 -5.75
C VAL A 25 14.70 24.27 -6.16
N GLY A 26 14.49 24.08 -7.44
CA GLY A 26 13.25 23.53 -7.97
C GLY A 26 13.40 23.05 -9.41
N ASP A 27 12.43 22.29 -9.85
CA ASP A 27 12.33 21.72 -11.18
C ASP A 27 10.84 21.67 -11.57
N ASP A 28 10.40 22.59 -12.45
CA ASP A 28 9.01 22.69 -12.91
C ASP A 28 8.50 21.40 -13.54
N ASP A 29 9.36 20.64 -14.23
CA ASP A 29 9.02 19.34 -14.81
C ASP A 29 8.82 18.24 -13.77
N GLN A 30 9.21 18.47 -12.52
CA GLN A 30 8.94 17.57 -11.41
C GLN A 30 7.82 18.06 -10.48
N SER A 31 7.02 19.05 -10.89
CA SER A 31 5.85 19.49 -10.15
C SER A 31 4.70 18.51 -10.38
N ILE A 32 4.42 17.68 -9.38
CA ILE A 32 3.41 16.59 -9.41
C ILE A 32 2.42 16.66 -8.24
N TYR A 33 2.30 17.82 -7.58
CA TYR A 33 1.41 18.04 -6.45
C TYR A 33 0.39 19.16 -6.69
N ALA A 34 -0.03 19.39 -7.97
CA ALA A 34 -1.04 20.38 -8.32
C ALA A 34 -2.36 20.14 -7.58
N TRP A 35 -2.75 18.89 -7.38
CA TRP A 35 -3.91 18.46 -6.59
C TRP A 35 -3.84 18.84 -5.08
N ARG A 36 -2.66 19.20 -4.57
CA ARG A 36 -2.44 19.82 -3.24
C ARG A 36 -2.32 21.33 -3.28
N GLY A 37 -2.55 21.93 -4.44
CA GLY A 37 -2.45 23.37 -4.65
C GLY A 37 -1.04 23.87 -4.96
N ALA A 38 -0.11 22.98 -5.32
CA ALA A 38 1.21 23.38 -5.82
C ALA A 38 1.07 24.20 -7.11
N LYS A 39 1.87 25.26 -7.21
CA LYS A 39 1.91 26.17 -8.37
C LYS A 39 3.35 26.34 -8.83
N PRO A 40 3.81 25.61 -9.85
CA PRO A 40 5.16 25.77 -10.39
C PRO A 40 5.42 27.19 -10.90
N GLU A 41 4.36 27.94 -11.30
CA GLU A 41 4.43 29.33 -11.71
C GLU A 41 5.03 30.24 -10.62
N ASN A 42 4.95 29.86 -9.33
CA ASN A 42 5.64 30.55 -8.24
C ASN A 42 7.15 30.69 -8.47
N MET A 43 7.76 29.80 -9.28
CA MET A 43 9.18 29.90 -9.66
C MET A 43 9.42 31.03 -10.66
N ALA A 44 8.48 31.25 -11.59
CA ALA A 44 8.56 32.36 -12.54
C ALA A 44 8.37 33.70 -11.83
N LEU A 45 7.40 33.80 -10.91
CA LEU A 45 7.12 35.00 -10.12
C LEU A 45 8.34 35.47 -9.30
N LEU A 46 9.21 34.56 -8.88
CA LEU A 46 10.46 34.96 -8.19
C LEU A 46 11.33 35.91 -8.99
N LYS A 47 11.36 35.76 -10.31
CA LYS A 47 12.15 36.64 -11.20
C LYS A 47 11.55 38.03 -11.28
N GLU A 48 10.21 38.13 -11.16
CA GLU A 48 9.49 39.39 -11.15
C GLU A 48 9.65 40.12 -9.80
N ASP A 49 9.43 39.38 -8.70
CA ASP A 49 9.49 39.93 -7.34
C ASP A 49 10.92 40.25 -6.87
N PHE A 50 11.91 39.54 -7.41
CA PHE A 50 13.32 39.71 -7.07
C PHE A 50 14.16 39.95 -8.35
N PRO A 51 14.19 41.16 -8.92
CA PRO A 51 14.87 41.42 -10.20
C PRO A 51 16.37 41.14 -10.21
N LYS A 52 17.01 41.06 -9.05
CA LYS A 52 18.44 40.71 -8.91
C LYS A 52 18.68 39.20 -8.77
N LEU A 53 17.62 38.37 -8.87
CA LEU A 53 17.73 36.92 -8.77
C LEU A 53 18.65 36.36 -9.86
N LYS A 54 19.63 35.55 -9.45
CA LYS A 54 20.49 34.81 -10.37
C LYS A 54 19.93 33.43 -10.56
N ILE A 55 19.56 33.06 -11.78
CA ILE A 55 19.11 31.72 -12.15
C ILE A 55 20.33 30.93 -12.64
N VAL A 56 20.50 29.72 -12.10
CA VAL A 56 21.54 28.76 -12.50
C VAL A 56 20.83 27.45 -12.90
N MET A 57 21.03 27.04 -14.15
CA MET A 57 20.50 25.81 -14.69
C MET A 57 21.44 24.64 -14.35
N LEU A 58 20.87 23.59 -13.70
CA LEU A 58 21.58 22.36 -13.35
C LEU A 58 21.12 21.25 -14.30
N GLU A 59 21.77 21.14 -15.47
CA GLU A 59 21.34 20.23 -16.54
C GLU A 59 22.06 18.89 -16.53
N GLN A 60 23.21 18.80 -15.87
CA GLN A 60 23.94 17.54 -15.76
C GLN A 60 23.26 16.62 -14.74
N ASN A 61 22.88 15.45 -15.21
CA ASN A 61 22.28 14.40 -14.39
C ASN A 61 23.32 13.33 -14.06
N TYR A 62 23.50 13.04 -12.78
CA TYR A 62 24.45 12.07 -12.26
C TYR A 62 23.82 10.72 -11.91
N ARG A 63 22.50 10.58 -12.10
CA ARG A 63 21.73 9.38 -11.74
C ARG A 63 21.62 8.39 -12.88
N SER A 64 21.06 8.82 -14.00
CA SER A 64 20.57 7.96 -15.07
C SER A 64 21.52 7.90 -16.27
N THR A 65 21.45 6.80 -17.03
CA THR A 65 22.12 6.67 -18.32
C THR A 65 21.50 7.58 -19.37
N THR A 66 22.23 7.84 -20.45
CA THR A 66 21.81 8.75 -21.52
C THR A 66 20.49 8.32 -22.18
N ARG A 67 20.26 7.01 -22.39
CA ARG A 67 18.99 6.53 -23.00
C ARG A 67 17.78 6.84 -22.15
N ILE A 68 17.87 6.63 -20.82
CA ILE A 68 16.81 6.95 -19.88
C ILE A 68 16.49 8.44 -19.96
N LEU A 69 17.51 9.31 -19.93
CA LEU A 69 17.29 10.76 -20.01
C LEU A 69 16.75 11.22 -21.36
N THR A 70 17.21 10.62 -22.46
CA THR A 70 16.68 10.94 -23.79
C THR A 70 15.19 10.64 -23.87
N SER A 71 14.75 9.51 -23.33
CA SER A 71 13.33 9.15 -23.28
C SER A 71 12.53 10.06 -22.36
N ALA A 72 13.07 10.42 -21.18
CA ALA A 72 12.45 11.37 -20.28
C ALA A 72 12.29 12.76 -20.92
N ASN A 73 13.35 13.28 -21.54
CA ASN A 73 13.31 14.53 -22.28
C ASN A 73 12.26 14.51 -23.40
N ALA A 74 12.17 13.41 -24.16
CA ALA A 74 11.19 13.27 -25.25
C ALA A 74 9.73 13.34 -24.74
N VAL A 75 9.44 12.81 -23.56
CA VAL A 75 8.12 12.91 -22.96
C VAL A 75 7.80 14.34 -22.54
N ILE A 76 8.74 14.96 -21.79
CA ILE A 76 8.48 16.26 -21.16
C ILE A 76 8.54 17.44 -22.14
N THR A 77 9.23 17.31 -23.25
CA THR A 77 9.30 18.34 -24.29
C THR A 77 7.91 18.68 -24.90
N ASN A 78 6.91 17.83 -24.68
CA ASN A 78 5.54 18.10 -25.11
C ASN A 78 4.75 19.00 -24.13
N ASN A 79 5.35 19.42 -23.03
CA ASN A 79 4.75 20.39 -22.10
C ASN A 79 5.30 21.79 -22.36
N GLU A 80 4.55 22.80 -21.91
CA GLU A 80 5.12 24.16 -21.80
C GLU A 80 6.10 24.22 -20.65
N HIS A 81 7.26 24.84 -20.88
CA HIS A 81 8.32 24.97 -19.89
C HIS A 81 8.42 26.39 -19.36
N LEU A 82 8.56 26.52 -18.04
CA LEU A 82 8.89 27.82 -17.41
C LEU A 82 10.36 28.19 -17.65
N PHE A 83 11.24 27.18 -17.78
CA PHE A 83 12.65 27.33 -18.04
C PHE A 83 13.09 26.30 -19.08
N GLU A 84 13.69 26.78 -20.17
CA GLU A 84 14.31 25.87 -21.15
C GLU A 84 15.48 25.16 -20.53
N LYS A 85 15.46 23.83 -20.51
CA LYS A 85 16.51 22.96 -19.98
C LYS A 85 16.50 21.62 -20.71
N LYS A 86 17.66 20.97 -20.75
CA LYS A 86 17.80 19.63 -21.31
C LYS A 86 18.74 18.80 -20.46
N LEU A 87 18.22 17.79 -19.81
CA LEU A 87 19.02 16.90 -18.99
C LEU A 87 19.96 16.07 -19.87
N TRP A 88 21.22 15.98 -19.46
CA TRP A 88 22.25 15.16 -20.09
C TRP A 88 23.07 14.42 -19.03
N SER A 89 23.75 13.33 -19.42
CA SER A 89 24.59 12.53 -18.53
C SER A 89 25.84 12.04 -19.24
N ASP A 90 26.91 11.87 -18.47
CA ASP A 90 28.17 11.26 -18.87
C ASP A 90 28.29 9.77 -18.58
N LYS A 91 27.21 9.15 -18.03
CA LYS A 91 27.15 7.71 -17.67
C LYS A 91 27.07 6.75 -18.86
N GLY A 92 27.24 7.24 -20.07
CA GLY A 92 27.18 6.43 -21.29
C GLY A 92 25.74 6.12 -21.71
N GLN A 93 25.59 5.35 -22.79
CA GLN A 93 24.27 5.05 -23.39
C GLN A 93 23.36 4.22 -22.49
N GLY A 94 23.94 3.27 -21.76
CA GLY A 94 23.15 2.32 -20.94
C GLY A 94 22.41 1.29 -21.77
N GLU A 95 21.64 0.43 -21.09
CA GLU A 95 20.83 -0.62 -21.69
C GLU A 95 19.62 -0.02 -22.44
N LYS A 96 19.06 -0.81 -23.37
CA LYS A 96 17.83 -0.43 -24.08
C LYS A 96 16.65 -0.46 -23.11
N ILE A 97 15.77 0.54 -23.21
CA ILE A 97 14.49 0.50 -22.52
C ILE A 97 13.68 -0.67 -23.06
N ARG A 98 13.17 -1.51 -22.16
CA ARG A 98 12.35 -2.66 -22.50
C ARG A 98 10.89 -2.30 -22.42
N ILE A 99 10.10 -2.79 -23.36
CA ILE A 99 8.63 -2.67 -23.36
C ILE A 99 8.05 -4.07 -23.39
N ILE A 100 7.17 -4.40 -22.44
CA ILE A 100 6.53 -5.70 -22.31
C ILE A 100 5.02 -5.52 -22.51
N ASN A 101 4.47 -6.09 -23.56
CA ASN A 101 3.04 -6.15 -23.79
C ASN A 101 2.46 -7.38 -23.08
N CYS A 102 1.47 -7.17 -22.25
CA CYS A 102 0.77 -8.19 -21.47
C CYS A 102 -0.67 -8.30 -21.94
N ARG A 103 -1.30 -9.44 -21.65
CA ARG A 103 -2.68 -9.72 -22.10
C ARG A 103 -3.74 -9.07 -21.21
N ASN A 104 -3.41 -8.87 -19.95
CA ASN A 104 -4.24 -8.27 -18.91
C ASN A 104 -3.37 -7.96 -17.68
N ASP A 105 -3.97 -7.34 -16.64
CA ASP A 105 -3.33 -6.96 -15.39
C ASP A 105 -2.70 -8.14 -14.64
N ASP A 106 -3.34 -9.33 -14.68
CA ASP A 106 -2.81 -10.55 -14.05
C ASP A 106 -1.53 -11.00 -14.75
N ASP A 107 -1.53 -11.08 -16.09
CA ASP A 107 -0.36 -11.44 -16.90
C ASP A 107 0.76 -10.40 -16.72
N GLU A 108 0.41 -9.11 -16.59
CA GLU A 108 1.37 -8.04 -16.32
C GLU A 108 2.06 -8.24 -14.97
N SER A 109 1.28 -8.43 -13.91
CA SER A 109 1.80 -8.65 -12.55
C SER A 109 2.66 -9.90 -12.46
N GLU A 110 2.21 -11.00 -13.09
CA GLU A 110 2.97 -12.27 -13.15
C GLU A 110 4.30 -12.09 -13.87
N ARG A 111 4.29 -11.43 -15.05
CA ARG A 111 5.50 -11.20 -15.84
C ARG A 111 6.50 -10.32 -15.12
N VAL A 112 6.04 -9.21 -14.54
CA VAL A 112 6.92 -8.30 -13.79
C VAL A 112 7.59 -9.03 -12.62
N ALA A 113 6.82 -9.80 -11.83
CA ALA A 113 7.38 -10.57 -10.73
C ALA A 113 8.41 -11.61 -11.20
N LYS A 114 8.11 -12.37 -12.27
CA LYS A 114 9.03 -13.36 -12.85
C LYS A 114 10.29 -12.71 -13.46
N GLU A 115 10.14 -11.57 -14.12
CA GLU A 115 11.27 -10.81 -14.68
C GLU A 115 12.22 -10.34 -13.57
N ILE A 116 11.72 -9.80 -12.47
CA ILE A 116 12.54 -9.39 -11.33
C ILE A 116 13.35 -10.57 -10.78
N VAL A 117 12.70 -11.73 -10.57
CA VAL A 117 13.38 -12.95 -10.09
C VAL A 117 14.45 -13.40 -11.07
N THR A 118 14.10 -13.49 -12.36
CA THR A 118 15.02 -13.95 -13.42
C THR A 118 16.21 -13.01 -13.55
N HIS A 119 15.96 -11.70 -13.53
CA HIS A 119 17.01 -10.69 -13.64
C HIS A 119 17.94 -10.74 -12.43
N LYS A 120 17.40 -10.84 -11.22
CA LYS A 120 18.19 -10.99 -9.99
C LYS A 120 19.08 -12.23 -10.04
N LEU A 121 18.53 -13.38 -10.42
CA LEU A 121 19.28 -14.64 -10.49
C LEU A 121 20.38 -14.59 -11.55
N ARG A 122 20.12 -13.94 -12.68
CA ARG A 122 21.08 -13.82 -13.78
C ARG A 122 22.27 -12.92 -13.43
N PHE A 123 22.05 -11.82 -12.71
CA PHE A 123 23.06 -10.80 -12.48
C PHE A 123 23.56 -10.71 -11.04
N GLY A 124 22.98 -11.50 -10.11
CA GLY A 124 23.38 -11.51 -8.70
C GLY A 124 23.04 -10.23 -7.92
N ASN A 125 22.04 -9.50 -8.38
CA ASN A 125 21.64 -8.23 -7.78
C ASN A 125 20.91 -8.42 -6.44
N GLU A 126 20.83 -7.34 -5.64
CA GLU A 126 20.04 -7.32 -4.40
C GLU A 126 18.62 -6.86 -4.66
N TRP A 127 17.63 -7.32 -3.85
CA TRP A 127 16.23 -6.95 -4.03
C TRP A 127 15.95 -5.45 -3.89
N GLU A 128 16.69 -4.76 -3.02
CA GLU A 128 16.54 -3.32 -2.78
C GLU A 128 16.87 -2.45 -4.00
N GLN A 129 17.61 -3.01 -4.98
CA GLN A 129 17.94 -2.32 -6.22
C GLN A 129 16.78 -2.22 -7.20
N TYR A 130 15.69 -2.98 -6.94
CA TYR A 130 14.49 -3.03 -7.78
C TYR A 130 13.39 -2.15 -7.23
N ALA A 131 12.72 -1.42 -8.12
CA ALA A 131 11.46 -0.74 -7.83
C ALA A 131 10.42 -1.02 -8.90
N VAL A 132 9.18 -1.20 -8.46
CA VAL A 132 8.00 -1.25 -9.33
C VAL A 132 7.14 -0.05 -9.02
N LEU A 133 6.94 0.79 -10.03
CA LEU A 133 6.20 2.03 -9.96
C LEU A 133 4.85 1.87 -10.67
N TYR A 134 3.79 2.34 -10.05
CA TYR A 134 2.43 2.27 -10.60
C TYR A 134 1.64 3.54 -10.29
N ARG A 135 0.59 3.81 -11.07
CA ARG A 135 -0.21 5.03 -10.92
C ARG A 135 -1.10 4.98 -9.69
N SER A 136 -1.67 3.84 -9.37
CA SER A 136 -2.59 3.69 -8.24
C SER A 136 -2.39 2.40 -7.46
N ASN A 137 -2.73 2.44 -6.15
CA ASN A 137 -2.47 1.34 -5.22
C ASN A 137 -3.24 0.04 -5.53
N PHE A 138 -4.29 0.07 -6.36
CA PHE A 138 -4.99 -1.17 -6.69
C PHE A 138 -4.10 -2.10 -7.54
N GLN A 139 -3.22 -1.54 -8.39
CA GLN A 139 -2.26 -2.31 -9.21
C GLN A 139 -1.27 -3.09 -8.34
N ALA A 140 -0.92 -2.54 -7.16
CA ALA A 140 -0.03 -3.23 -6.23
C ALA A 140 -0.57 -4.57 -5.76
N ARG A 141 -1.89 -4.73 -5.61
CA ARG A 141 -2.51 -5.94 -5.02
C ARG A 141 -2.18 -7.20 -5.81
N MET A 142 -2.32 -7.13 -7.13
CA MET A 142 -2.03 -8.26 -8.01
C MET A 142 -0.53 -8.62 -7.97
N LEU A 143 0.30 -7.59 -8.04
CA LEU A 143 1.75 -7.74 -7.96
C LEU A 143 2.21 -8.32 -6.60
N GLU A 144 1.64 -7.84 -5.48
CA GLU A 144 1.89 -8.37 -4.15
C GLU A 144 1.58 -9.88 -4.07
N ALA A 145 0.45 -10.31 -4.66
CA ALA A 145 0.08 -11.71 -4.71
C ALA A 145 1.12 -12.56 -5.47
N GLN A 146 1.59 -12.06 -6.62
CA GLN A 146 2.60 -12.76 -7.42
C GLN A 146 3.97 -12.80 -6.74
N LEU A 147 4.41 -11.69 -6.13
CA LEU A 147 5.68 -11.66 -5.40
C LEU A 147 5.67 -12.61 -4.18
N ARG A 148 4.56 -12.66 -3.44
CA ARG A 148 4.39 -13.63 -2.34
C ARG A 148 4.45 -15.07 -2.82
N GLN A 149 3.78 -15.36 -3.93
CA GLN A 149 3.81 -16.72 -4.53
C GLN A 149 5.22 -17.14 -4.90
N LEU A 150 6.05 -16.21 -5.37
CA LEU A 150 7.45 -16.45 -5.73
C LEU A 150 8.41 -16.28 -4.54
N GLN A 151 7.90 -16.04 -3.32
CA GLN A 151 8.67 -15.81 -2.10
C GLN A 151 9.67 -14.63 -2.23
N VAL A 152 9.31 -13.62 -3.00
CA VAL A 152 10.12 -12.40 -3.19
C VAL A 152 9.79 -11.41 -2.08
N PRO A 153 10.78 -10.97 -1.29
CA PRO A 153 10.56 -9.96 -0.26
C PRO A 153 10.29 -8.60 -0.91
N TYR A 154 9.25 -7.91 -0.47
CA TYR A 154 8.89 -6.58 -0.98
C TYR A 154 8.49 -5.65 0.15
N LYS A 155 8.50 -4.34 -0.12
CA LYS A 155 7.93 -3.31 0.75
C LYS A 155 7.08 -2.34 -0.06
N LEU A 156 5.95 -1.93 0.54
CA LEU A 156 5.06 -0.91 -0.01
C LEU A 156 5.45 0.46 0.55
N SER A 157 5.80 1.39 -0.33
CA SER A 157 6.05 2.78 0.05
C SER A 157 4.84 3.64 -0.31
N GLY A 158 4.26 4.28 0.70
CA GLY A 158 3.05 5.13 0.52
C GLY A 158 1.72 4.38 0.57
N GLY A 159 1.72 3.11 0.97
CA GLY A 159 0.53 2.28 1.23
C GLY A 159 0.74 1.41 2.46
N GLN A 160 -0.34 0.81 2.96
CA GLN A 160 -0.25 -0.24 3.97
C GLN A 160 -0.14 -1.60 3.29
N SER A 161 0.71 -2.49 3.80
CA SER A 161 0.76 -3.88 3.35
C SER A 161 -0.62 -4.54 3.50
N PHE A 162 -0.84 -5.64 2.81
CA PHE A 162 -2.16 -6.30 2.81
C PHE A 162 -2.62 -6.64 4.23
N PHE A 163 -1.78 -7.28 5.03
CA PHE A 163 -2.11 -7.65 6.41
C PHE A 163 -2.10 -6.46 7.38
N ALA A 164 -1.47 -5.33 7.05
CA ALA A 164 -1.51 -4.12 7.87
C ALA A 164 -2.83 -3.35 7.76
N ARG A 165 -3.67 -3.64 6.76
CA ARG A 165 -4.98 -2.98 6.55
C ARG A 165 -5.94 -3.32 7.68
N SER A 166 -6.71 -2.33 8.13
CA SER A 166 -7.61 -2.49 9.30
C SER A 166 -8.61 -3.63 9.10
N GLU A 167 -9.27 -3.67 7.93
CA GLU A 167 -10.27 -4.69 7.61
C GLU A 167 -9.70 -6.11 7.58
N ILE A 168 -8.44 -6.27 7.18
CA ILE A 168 -7.76 -7.56 7.18
C ILE A 168 -7.37 -7.95 8.60
N LYS A 169 -6.79 -7.02 9.38
CA LYS A 169 -6.45 -7.25 10.79
C LYS A 169 -7.67 -7.61 11.63
N ASP A 170 -8.84 -7.04 11.32
CA ASP A 170 -10.07 -7.32 12.05
C ASP A 170 -10.53 -8.76 11.78
N ILE A 171 -10.61 -9.20 10.52
CA ILE A 171 -10.97 -10.57 10.17
C ILE A 171 -9.93 -11.57 10.69
N MET A 172 -8.64 -11.26 10.54
CA MET A 172 -7.57 -12.07 11.13
C MET A 172 -7.69 -12.17 12.64
N GLY A 173 -8.18 -11.12 13.33
CA GLY A 173 -8.48 -11.15 14.74
C GLY A 173 -9.53 -12.20 15.10
N TYR A 174 -10.64 -12.29 14.35
CA TYR A 174 -11.64 -13.37 14.51
C TYR A 174 -11.03 -14.75 14.29
N LEU A 175 -10.29 -14.92 13.20
CA LEU A 175 -9.68 -16.22 12.88
C LEU A 175 -8.63 -16.64 13.92
N ARG A 176 -7.82 -15.70 14.41
CA ARG A 176 -6.83 -15.98 15.47
C ARG A 176 -7.49 -16.38 16.78
N LEU A 177 -8.59 -15.73 17.16
CA LEU A 177 -9.30 -16.04 18.40
C LEU A 177 -9.96 -17.42 18.33
N ILE A 178 -10.45 -17.84 17.16
CA ILE A 178 -10.96 -19.19 16.93
C ILE A 178 -9.86 -20.24 17.10
N LEU A 179 -8.66 -19.99 16.56
CA LEU A 179 -7.53 -20.89 16.69
C LEU A 179 -6.95 -20.95 18.08
N ASN A 180 -6.89 -19.83 18.74
CA ASN A 180 -6.31 -19.69 20.06
C ASN A 180 -7.23 -18.88 20.97
N PRO A 181 -8.12 -19.54 21.74
CA PRO A 181 -9.00 -18.88 22.71
C PRO A 181 -8.28 -18.07 23.81
N GLU A 182 -6.97 -18.27 23.94
CA GLU A 182 -6.11 -17.53 24.89
C GLU A 182 -5.50 -16.25 24.27
N ASP A 183 -5.83 -15.92 23.00
CA ASP A 183 -5.33 -14.70 22.36
C ASP A 183 -6.12 -13.46 22.77
N ASP A 184 -5.81 -12.94 23.97
CA ASP A 184 -6.43 -11.73 24.50
C ASP A 184 -6.23 -10.50 23.63
N SER A 185 -5.14 -10.44 22.85
CA SER A 185 -4.88 -9.35 21.92
C SER A 185 -5.88 -9.36 20.74
N ALA A 186 -6.13 -10.55 20.19
CA ALA A 186 -7.15 -10.73 19.16
C ALA A 186 -8.56 -10.42 19.72
N PHE A 187 -8.87 -10.89 20.94
CA PHE A 187 -10.14 -10.59 21.63
C PHE A 187 -10.36 -9.08 21.76
N LEU A 188 -9.41 -8.34 22.32
CA LEU A 188 -9.52 -6.90 22.53
C LEU A 188 -9.69 -6.12 21.23
N ARG A 189 -9.10 -6.62 20.15
CA ARG A 189 -9.26 -6.01 18.83
C ARG A 189 -10.69 -6.12 18.30
N ILE A 190 -11.32 -7.27 18.44
CA ILE A 190 -12.59 -7.58 17.75
C ILE A 190 -13.84 -7.43 18.62
N ILE A 191 -13.73 -7.39 19.95
CA ILE A 191 -14.90 -7.34 20.84
C ILE A 191 -15.81 -6.13 20.56
N ASN A 192 -15.27 -5.01 20.10
CA ASN A 192 -16.01 -3.83 19.67
C ASN A 192 -15.93 -3.54 18.15
N THR A 193 -15.55 -4.50 17.36
CA THR A 193 -15.45 -4.37 15.90
C THR A 193 -16.23 -5.51 15.22
N PRO A 194 -17.48 -5.27 14.82
CA PRO A 194 -18.35 -4.07 14.95
C PRO A 194 -18.69 -3.66 16.38
N LYS A 195 -19.21 -2.45 16.54
CA LYS A 195 -19.53 -1.87 17.86
C LYS A 195 -20.58 -2.73 18.63
N ARG A 196 -20.19 -3.25 19.80
CA ARG A 196 -21.06 -4.00 20.72
C ARG A 196 -21.32 -3.28 22.03
N GLY A 197 -20.92 -2.00 22.14
CA GLY A 197 -21.16 -1.18 23.32
C GLY A 197 -20.32 -1.54 24.55
N MET A 198 -19.19 -2.23 24.36
CA MET A 198 -18.27 -2.54 25.44
C MET A 198 -17.37 -1.33 25.71
N GLY A 199 -17.70 -0.56 26.73
CA GLY A 199 -16.92 0.60 27.15
C GLY A 199 -15.63 0.21 27.89
N PRO A 200 -14.68 1.16 28.03
CA PRO A 200 -13.41 0.91 28.73
C PRO A 200 -13.58 0.34 30.14
N ALA A 201 -14.54 0.87 30.92
CA ALA A 201 -14.83 0.38 32.28
C ALA A 201 -15.34 -1.07 32.30
N THR A 202 -16.06 -1.52 31.28
CA THR A 202 -16.51 -2.91 31.16
C THR A 202 -15.34 -3.83 30.84
N LEU A 203 -14.48 -3.43 29.90
CA LEU A 203 -13.29 -4.18 29.53
C LEU A 203 -12.26 -4.24 30.67
N GLU A 204 -12.11 -3.18 31.45
CA GLU A 204 -11.28 -3.17 32.65
C GLU A 204 -11.76 -4.20 33.67
N LYS A 205 -13.06 -4.22 34.00
CA LYS A 205 -13.67 -5.21 34.90
C LYS A 205 -13.51 -6.63 34.37
N LEU A 206 -13.69 -6.85 33.08
CA LEU A 206 -13.46 -8.14 32.45
C LEU A 206 -11.99 -8.58 32.60
N GLY A 207 -11.04 -7.67 32.38
CA GLY A 207 -9.61 -7.92 32.54
C GLY A 207 -9.22 -8.27 33.98
N LEU A 208 -9.77 -7.56 34.98
CA LEU A 208 -9.55 -7.86 36.40
C LEU A 208 -10.10 -9.25 36.77
N PHE A 209 -11.31 -9.57 36.28
CA PHE A 209 -11.94 -10.88 36.50
C PHE A 209 -11.12 -12.01 35.87
N SER A 210 -10.67 -11.84 34.62
CA SER A 210 -9.80 -12.77 33.90
C SER A 210 -8.51 -13.03 34.69
N GLN A 211 -7.85 -11.98 35.18
CA GLN A 211 -6.63 -12.06 35.95
C GLN A 211 -6.83 -12.76 37.31
N GLU A 212 -7.92 -12.45 38.04
CA GLU A 212 -8.25 -13.06 39.32
C GLU A 212 -8.47 -14.59 39.20
N HIS A 213 -9.11 -15.01 38.09
CA HIS A 213 -9.42 -16.42 37.85
C HIS A 213 -8.37 -17.16 37.02
N SER A 214 -7.32 -16.46 36.55
CA SER A 214 -6.26 -17.01 35.68
C SER A 214 -6.81 -17.71 34.43
N ILE A 215 -7.80 -17.10 33.78
CA ILE A 215 -8.42 -17.54 32.53
C ILE A 215 -8.37 -16.44 31.49
N SER A 216 -8.50 -16.77 30.18
CA SER A 216 -8.51 -15.77 29.12
C SER A 216 -9.73 -14.84 29.16
N LEU A 217 -9.64 -13.70 28.47
CA LEU A 217 -10.78 -12.78 28.33
C LEU A 217 -11.97 -13.48 27.67
N LEU A 218 -11.77 -14.34 26.67
CA LEU A 218 -12.81 -15.10 26.02
C LEU A 218 -13.47 -16.10 26.98
N ALA A 219 -12.68 -16.89 27.71
CA ALA A 219 -13.20 -17.83 28.71
C ALA A 219 -13.97 -17.11 29.82
N SER A 220 -13.56 -15.90 30.19
CA SER A 220 -14.26 -15.06 31.15
C SER A 220 -15.68 -14.69 30.68
N CYS A 221 -15.89 -14.50 29.37
CA CYS A 221 -17.19 -14.09 28.80
C CYS A 221 -18.33 -15.07 29.11
N THR A 222 -18.04 -16.36 29.13
CA THR A 222 -19.03 -17.44 29.42
C THR A 222 -19.03 -17.87 30.88
N HIS A 223 -18.12 -17.34 31.70
CA HIS A 223 -18.02 -17.71 33.10
C HIS A 223 -19.17 -17.12 33.93
N ALA A 224 -19.94 -17.98 34.64
CA ALA A 224 -21.13 -17.58 35.41
C ALA A 224 -20.82 -16.51 36.47
N GLY A 225 -19.63 -16.52 37.08
CA GLY A 225 -19.22 -15.55 38.10
C GLY A 225 -19.17 -14.12 37.57
N LEU A 226 -18.92 -13.90 36.25
CA LEU A 226 -18.86 -12.58 35.66
C LEU A 226 -20.22 -11.83 35.71
N ALA A 227 -21.32 -12.55 35.79
CA ALA A 227 -22.68 -11.99 35.97
C ALA A 227 -22.84 -11.19 37.27
N HIS A 228 -22.02 -11.44 38.29
CA HIS A 228 -22.02 -10.70 39.56
C HIS A 228 -21.16 -9.43 39.51
N VAL A 229 -20.26 -9.30 38.51
CA VAL A 229 -19.29 -8.20 38.38
C VAL A 229 -19.77 -7.13 37.39
N LEU A 230 -20.51 -7.56 36.36
CA LEU A 230 -20.95 -6.69 35.27
C LEU A 230 -22.50 -6.49 35.30
N PRO A 231 -22.97 -5.34 34.76
CA PRO A 231 -24.42 -5.17 34.49
C PRO A 231 -24.95 -6.26 33.54
N SER A 232 -26.17 -6.73 33.77
CA SER A 232 -26.80 -7.84 33.01
C SER A 232 -26.71 -7.68 31.49
N LYS A 233 -26.90 -6.46 30.98
CA LYS A 233 -26.79 -6.18 29.54
C LYS A 233 -25.37 -6.42 29.04
N ALA A 234 -24.34 -5.93 29.75
CA ALA A 234 -22.94 -6.09 29.34
C ALA A 234 -22.49 -7.56 29.41
N TYR A 235 -22.91 -8.26 30.49
CA TYR A 235 -22.68 -9.71 30.62
C TYR A 235 -23.34 -10.50 29.48
N GLY A 236 -24.64 -10.20 29.19
CA GLY A 236 -25.34 -10.85 28.09
C GLY A 236 -24.62 -10.72 26.75
N THR A 237 -24.21 -9.51 26.39
CA THR A 237 -23.49 -9.27 25.14
C THR A 237 -22.11 -9.98 25.09
N LEU A 238 -21.36 -10.02 26.20
CA LEU A 238 -20.11 -10.76 26.28
C LEU A 238 -20.33 -12.27 26.16
N LYS A 239 -21.37 -12.78 26.83
CA LYS A 239 -21.74 -14.20 26.75
C LYS A 239 -22.12 -14.59 25.32
N GLU A 240 -22.99 -13.79 24.67
CA GLU A 240 -23.36 -14.01 23.27
C GLU A 240 -22.14 -14.02 22.34
N PHE A 241 -21.18 -13.14 22.59
CA PHE A 241 -19.93 -13.12 21.83
C PHE A 241 -19.09 -14.37 22.09
N GLY A 242 -18.96 -14.81 23.34
CA GLY A 242 -18.25 -16.05 23.69
C GLY A 242 -18.89 -17.29 23.04
N ASP A 243 -20.22 -17.41 23.16
CA ASP A 243 -21.01 -18.50 22.55
C ASP A 243 -20.87 -18.49 21.01
N PHE A 244 -20.83 -17.31 20.39
CA PHE A 244 -20.62 -17.12 18.95
C PHE A 244 -19.25 -17.64 18.50
N ILE A 245 -18.16 -17.27 19.18
CA ILE A 245 -16.81 -17.74 18.86
C ILE A 245 -16.73 -19.26 19.01
N GLU A 246 -17.28 -19.82 20.11
CA GLU A 246 -17.29 -21.27 20.34
C GLU A 246 -18.09 -22.02 19.26
N HIS A 247 -19.20 -21.47 18.80
CA HIS A 247 -20.00 -22.04 17.71
C HIS A 247 -19.16 -22.16 16.44
N TYR A 248 -18.52 -21.06 15.99
CA TYR A 248 -17.73 -21.06 14.75
C TYR A 248 -16.43 -21.86 14.87
N THR A 249 -15.85 -21.99 16.04
CA THR A 249 -14.73 -22.91 16.28
C THR A 249 -15.14 -24.35 15.94
N ARG A 250 -16.32 -24.78 16.42
CA ARG A 250 -16.85 -26.14 16.15
C ARG A 250 -17.23 -26.33 14.67
N GLU A 251 -17.86 -25.33 14.05
CA GLU A 251 -18.26 -25.40 12.64
C GLU A 251 -17.03 -25.53 11.72
N LEU A 252 -15.98 -24.77 11.98
CA LEU A 252 -14.76 -24.79 11.17
C LEU A 252 -13.99 -26.10 11.32
N ASP A 253 -14.03 -26.76 12.48
CA ASP A 253 -13.42 -28.08 12.69
C ASP A 253 -14.13 -29.20 11.94
N GLN A 254 -15.43 -29.04 11.66
CA GLN A 254 -16.27 -30.09 11.08
C GLN A 254 -16.38 -30.00 9.55
N HIS A 255 -16.05 -28.86 8.96
CA HIS A 255 -16.23 -28.63 7.53
C HIS A 255 -14.94 -28.68 6.74
N PRO A 256 -14.89 -29.45 5.63
CA PRO A 256 -13.70 -29.58 4.80
C PRO A 256 -13.35 -28.32 4.00
N ASP A 257 -14.34 -27.47 3.70
CA ASP A 257 -14.15 -26.17 3.06
C ASP A 257 -14.50 -25.04 4.05
N PRO A 258 -13.49 -24.36 4.61
CA PRO A 258 -13.71 -23.32 5.61
C PRO A 258 -14.16 -21.98 5.03
N VAL A 259 -13.99 -21.70 3.73
CA VAL A 259 -14.28 -20.37 3.16
C VAL A 259 -15.74 -19.96 3.29
N PRO A 260 -16.71 -20.81 2.98
CA PRO A 260 -18.13 -20.48 3.21
C PRO A 260 -18.44 -20.18 4.68
N ILE A 261 -17.86 -20.94 5.61
CA ILE A 261 -18.07 -20.76 7.06
C ILE A 261 -17.46 -19.45 7.54
N VAL A 262 -16.24 -19.11 7.08
CA VAL A 262 -15.62 -17.81 7.41
C VAL A 262 -16.45 -16.66 6.86
N ARG A 263 -16.97 -16.76 5.63
CA ARG A 263 -17.87 -15.74 5.07
C ARG A 263 -19.13 -15.58 5.92
N GLN A 264 -19.81 -16.68 6.23
CA GLN A 264 -21.02 -16.67 7.06
C GLN A 264 -20.73 -16.04 8.42
N MET A 265 -19.64 -16.42 9.08
CA MET A 265 -19.21 -15.84 10.35
C MET A 265 -19.06 -14.32 10.27
N ILE A 266 -18.37 -13.81 9.27
CA ILE A 266 -18.15 -12.38 9.11
C ILE A 266 -19.44 -11.64 8.79
N ASP A 267 -20.32 -12.22 7.98
CA ASP A 267 -21.63 -11.66 7.66
C ASP A 267 -22.54 -11.59 8.92
N GLU A 268 -22.58 -12.64 9.74
CA GLU A 268 -23.37 -12.70 10.99
C GLU A 268 -22.88 -11.69 12.05
N THR A 269 -21.57 -11.34 12.04
CA THR A 269 -21.10 -10.26 12.93
C THR A 269 -21.62 -8.89 12.54
N GLY A 270 -22.16 -8.70 11.33
CA GLY A 270 -22.47 -7.40 10.74
C GLY A 270 -21.23 -6.60 10.31
N TYR A 271 -20.09 -7.28 10.14
CA TYR A 271 -18.82 -6.60 9.84
C TYR A 271 -18.83 -5.91 8.46
N ILE A 272 -19.46 -6.51 7.48
CA ILE A 272 -19.58 -5.93 6.13
C ILE A 272 -20.35 -4.60 6.17
N ASP A 273 -21.47 -4.54 6.91
CA ASP A 273 -22.25 -3.31 7.07
C ASP A 273 -21.50 -2.26 7.90
N PHE A 274 -20.73 -2.70 8.89
CA PHE A 274 -19.81 -1.82 9.61
C PHE A 274 -18.77 -1.19 8.68
N VAL A 275 -18.11 -1.96 7.82
CA VAL A 275 -17.14 -1.46 6.84
C VAL A 275 -17.77 -0.45 5.88
N ARG A 276 -18.99 -0.71 5.42
CA ARG A 276 -19.77 0.22 4.56
C ARG A 276 -20.06 1.54 5.28
N SER A 277 -20.55 1.45 6.51
CA SER A 277 -20.92 2.63 7.31
C SER A 277 -19.72 3.47 7.78
N ASP A 278 -18.56 2.84 7.97
CA ASP A 278 -17.32 3.49 8.42
C ASP A 278 -16.53 4.15 7.27
N ALA A 279 -16.82 3.77 6.04
CA ALA A 279 -16.15 4.31 4.87
C ALA A 279 -16.55 5.78 4.62
N LYS A 280 -15.55 6.64 4.41
CA LYS A 280 -15.77 8.07 4.17
C LYS A 280 -16.13 8.39 2.72
N THR A 281 -15.82 7.50 1.79
CA THR A 281 -16.10 7.66 0.36
C THR A 281 -16.50 6.32 -0.25
N PRO A 282 -17.34 6.31 -1.33
CA PRO A 282 -17.68 5.09 -2.04
C PRO A 282 -16.46 4.29 -2.54
N GLN A 283 -15.39 5.00 -2.92
CA GLN A 283 -14.16 4.36 -3.36
C GLN A 283 -13.44 3.66 -2.20
N GLN A 284 -13.45 4.24 -1.00
CA GLN A 284 -12.89 3.60 0.21
C GLN A 284 -13.69 2.36 0.60
N GLU A 285 -15.02 2.43 0.55
CA GLU A 285 -15.91 1.29 0.78
C GLU A 285 -15.56 0.15 -0.16
N LYS A 286 -15.59 0.41 -1.47
CA LYS A 286 -15.26 -0.58 -2.50
C LYS A 286 -13.89 -1.21 -2.24
N ASN A 287 -12.85 -0.41 -2.00
CA ASN A 287 -11.51 -0.91 -1.77
C ASN A 287 -11.41 -1.84 -0.55
N ARG A 288 -12.13 -1.53 0.55
CA ARG A 288 -12.15 -2.37 1.75
C ARG A 288 -12.87 -3.69 1.52
N ILE A 289 -14.01 -3.67 0.81
CA ILE A 289 -14.74 -4.89 0.42
C ILE A 289 -13.88 -5.77 -0.50
N ASP A 290 -13.27 -5.18 -1.53
CA ASP A 290 -12.37 -5.90 -2.43
C ASP A 290 -11.19 -6.56 -1.66
N ASN A 291 -10.66 -5.90 -0.61
CA ASN A 291 -9.62 -6.47 0.25
C ASN A 291 -10.12 -7.70 1.01
N ILE A 292 -11.36 -7.66 1.52
CA ILE A 292 -11.98 -8.78 2.22
C ILE A 292 -12.18 -9.98 1.27
N ASP A 293 -12.69 -9.72 0.06
CA ASP A 293 -12.84 -10.77 -0.95
C ASP A 293 -11.48 -11.39 -1.37
N MET A 294 -10.45 -10.56 -1.42
CA MET A 294 -9.08 -11.04 -1.69
C MET A 294 -8.55 -11.93 -0.56
N LEU A 295 -8.88 -11.64 0.71
CA LEU A 295 -8.53 -12.52 1.82
C LEU A 295 -9.19 -13.90 1.68
N TYR A 296 -10.49 -13.95 1.34
CA TYR A 296 -11.20 -15.21 1.08
C TYR A 296 -10.57 -15.99 -0.08
N THR A 297 -10.21 -15.29 -1.16
CA THR A 297 -9.52 -15.91 -2.30
C THR A 297 -8.15 -16.46 -1.89
N SER A 298 -7.44 -15.76 -1.01
CA SER A 298 -6.14 -16.21 -0.49
C SER A 298 -6.29 -17.48 0.36
N ILE A 299 -7.32 -17.55 1.22
CA ILE A 299 -7.64 -18.75 1.99
C ILE A 299 -7.92 -19.93 1.04
N GLN A 300 -8.80 -19.73 0.04
CA GLN A 300 -9.14 -20.77 -0.93
C GLN A 300 -7.93 -21.24 -1.73
N SER A 301 -7.04 -20.33 -2.10
CA SER A 301 -5.80 -20.65 -2.81
C SER A 301 -4.85 -21.50 -1.97
N LEU A 302 -4.76 -21.24 -0.66
CA LEU A 302 -3.96 -22.05 0.27
C LEU A 302 -4.52 -23.47 0.41
N ILE A 303 -5.86 -23.60 0.48
CA ILE A 303 -6.53 -24.92 0.51
C ILE A 303 -6.22 -25.71 -0.76
N ASN A 304 -6.39 -25.08 -1.92
CA ASN A 304 -6.22 -25.74 -3.21
C ASN A 304 -4.76 -26.15 -3.50
N ARG A 305 -3.79 -25.51 -2.85
CA ARG A 305 -2.35 -25.78 -3.02
C ARG A 305 -1.77 -26.74 -1.97
N ALA A 306 -2.51 -27.03 -0.90
CA ALA A 306 -2.07 -28.03 0.07
C ALA A 306 -1.93 -29.37 -0.63
N GLU A 307 -0.73 -29.99 -0.56
CA GLU A 307 -0.46 -31.32 -1.11
C GLU A 307 -1.37 -32.37 -0.44
N GLU A 308 -1.61 -33.51 -1.10
CA GLU A 308 -2.54 -34.54 -0.58
C GLU A 308 -2.14 -35.08 0.80
N ASP A 309 -0.87 -34.95 1.18
CA ASP A 309 -0.32 -35.36 2.48
C ASP A 309 -0.28 -34.23 3.53
N GLU A 310 -0.63 -32.98 3.18
CA GLU A 310 -0.71 -31.87 4.14
C GLU A 310 -2.13 -31.78 4.75
N ASP A 311 -2.19 -31.58 6.07
CA ASP A 311 -3.45 -31.30 6.78
C ASP A 311 -4.14 -30.05 6.20
N ARG A 312 -5.22 -30.26 5.46
CA ARG A 312 -6.06 -29.20 4.86
C ARG A 312 -7.01 -28.56 5.89
N THR A 313 -6.72 -28.71 7.16
CA THR A 313 -7.55 -28.13 8.23
C THR A 313 -7.46 -26.61 8.21
N ILE A 314 -8.53 -25.97 8.63
CA ILE A 314 -8.58 -24.51 8.79
C ILE A 314 -7.48 -24.03 9.74
N ASP A 315 -7.14 -24.79 10.76
CA ASP A 315 -6.04 -24.56 11.70
C ASP A 315 -4.72 -24.35 10.97
N THR A 316 -4.34 -25.28 10.10
CA THR A 316 -3.11 -25.21 9.29
C THR A 316 -3.12 -23.99 8.37
N ILE A 317 -4.26 -23.68 7.75
CA ILE A 317 -4.38 -22.55 6.82
C ILE A 317 -4.28 -21.22 7.54
N ILE A 318 -4.99 -21.07 8.67
CA ILE A 318 -4.92 -19.82 9.44
C ILE A 318 -3.52 -19.65 10.06
N ARG A 319 -2.89 -20.73 10.54
CA ARG A 319 -1.49 -20.67 11.00
C ARG A 319 -0.54 -20.20 9.89
N LYS A 320 -0.72 -20.69 8.66
CA LYS A 320 0.05 -20.21 7.50
C LYS A 320 -0.21 -18.72 7.24
N LEU A 321 -1.46 -18.24 7.33
CA LEU A 321 -1.80 -16.82 7.18
C LEU A 321 -1.23 -15.96 8.32
N VAL A 322 -1.33 -16.42 9.56
CA VAL A 322 -0.75 -15.74 10.74
C VAL A 322 0.78 -15.68 10.63
N LEU A 323 1.41 -16.77 10.17
CA LEU A 323 2.85 -16.79 9.91
C LEU A 323 3.24 -15.78 8.82
N LEU A 324 2.44 -15.68 7.74
CA LEU A 324 2.66 -14.67 6.69
C LEU A 324 2.53 -13.25 7.22
N ASP A 325 1.53 -12.96 8.07
CA ASP A 325 1.37 -11.68 8.75
C ASP A 325 2.58 -11.36 9.64
N MET A 326 3.01 -12.32 10.47
CA MET A 326 4.19 -12.17 11.33
C MET A 326 5.48 -11.96 10.52
N LEU A 327 5.66 -12.69 9.44
CA LEU A 327 6.82 -12.53 8.56
C LEU A 327 6.81 -11.17 7.86
N GLU A 328 5.66 -10.65 7.45
CA GLU A 328 5.54 -9.28 6.92
C GLU A 328 5.93 -8.25 7.98
N GLN A 329 5.45 -8.38 9.23
CA GLN A 329 5.76 -7.47 10.32
C GLN A 329 7.24 -7.52 10.73
N GLN A 330 7.84 -8.70 10.90
CA GLN A 330 9.27 -8.84 11.19
C GLN A 330 10.15 -8.33 10.05
N GLN A 331 9.72 -8.58 8.81
CA GLN A 331 10.43 -8.08 7.65
C GLN A 331 10.36 -6.55 7.50
N GLU A 332 9.37 -5.87 8.04
CA GLU A 332 9.33 -4.39 8.06
C GLU A 332 10.42 -3.81 8.97
N GLU A 333 10.81 -4.51 10.03
CA GLU A 333 11.77 -4.00 11.04
C GLU A 333 13.23 -4.36 10.76
N GLU A 334 13.55 -5.52 10.20
CA GLU A 334 14.94 -6.03 10.17
C GLU A 334 15.61 -6.13 8.80
N ASN A 335 14.86 -6.22 7.70
CA ASN A 335 15.47 -6.46 6.37
C ASN A 335 15.22 -5.32 5.39
N THR A 336 16.26 -4.58 5.04
CA THR A 336 16.22 -3.52 4.03
C THR A 336 16.25 -4.05 2.60
N ASN A 337 16.73 -5.28 2.38
CA ASN A 337 16.87 -5.90 1.05
C ASN A 337 15.53 -6.43 0.53
N LYS A 338 14.69 -5.55 0.00
CA LYS A 338 13.33 -5.82 -0.50
C LYS A 338 13.06 -5.08 -1.79
N VAL A 339 12.26 -5.68 -2.69
CA VAL A 339 11.72 -4.98 -3.86
C VAL A 339 10.82 -3.83 -3.41
N ASN A 340 11.04 -2.65 -3.96
CA ASN A 340 10.29 -1.45 -3.62
C ASN A 340 9.04 -1.35 -4.49
N LEU A 341 7.85 -1.40 -3.89
CA LEU A 341 6.58 -1.19 -4.57
C LEU A 341 6.03 0.18 -4.16
N MET A 342 5.73 1.06 -5.13
CA MET A 342 5.26 2.39 -4.80
C MET A 342 4.51 3.07 -5.94
N THR A 343 3.68 4.04 -5.56
CA THR A 343 3.07 4.91 -6.56
C THR A 343 4.10 5.85 -7.18
N LEU A 344 3.81 6.33 -8.40
CA LEU A 344 4.65 7.34 -9.09
C LEU A 344 4.91 8.56 -8.20
N HIS A 345 3.93 8.96 -7.38
CA HIS A 345 4.07 10.07 -6.42
C HIS A 345 5.08 9.77 -5.30
N ALA A 346 5.00 8.57 -4.74
CA ALA A 346 5.89 8.16 -3.65
C ALA A 346 7.35 7.99 -4.12
N ALA A 347 7.55 7.75 -5.43
CA ALA A 347 8.86 7.59 -6.02
C ALA A 347 9.64 8.91 -6.17
N LYS A 348 8.97 10.06 -6.05
CA LYS A 348 9.62 11.37 -6.13
C LYS A 348 10.69 11.51 -5.06
N GLY A 349 11.91 11.87 -5.48
CA GLY A 349 13.08 12.01 -4.60
C GLY A 349 13.87 10.73 -4.38
N LEU A 350 13.33 9.55 -4.74
CA LEU A 350 14.03 8.27 -4.66
C LEU A 350 14.73 7.92 -5.97
N GLU A 351 15.55 6.85 -5.95
CA GLU A 351 16.26 6.37 -7.14
C GLU A 351 16.66 4.90 -6.95
N PHE A 352 16.55 4.10 -8.03
CA PHE A 352 16.80 2.66 -8.03
C PHE A 352 17.58 2.23 -9.27
N ASP A 353 18.34 1.14 -9.17
CA ASP A 353 19.12 0.66 -10.31
C ASP A 353 18.21 0.12 -11.42
N PHE A 354 17.16 -0.63 -11.05
CA PHE A 354 16.23 -1.31 -11.95
C PHE A 354 14.82 -0.87 -11.66
N VAL A 355 14.19 -0.19 -12.60
CA VAL A 355 12.83 0.33 -12.43
C VAL A 355 11.88 -0.31 -13.44
N TYR A 356 10.74 -0.78 -12.94
CA TYR A 356 9.60 -1.23 -13.71
C TYR A 356 8.47 -0.21 -13.55
N ILE A 357 7.87 0.25 -14.65
CA ILE A 357 6.68 1.11 -14.62
C ILE A 357 5.54 0.31 -15.23
N MET A 358 4.49 0.07 -14.43
CA MET A 358 3.33 -0.74 -14.78
C MET A 358 2.12 0.10 -15.17
N GLY A 359 1.24 -0.48 -16.02
CA GLY A 359 -0.04 0.10 -16.39
C GLY A 359 0.09 1.31 -17.31
N LEU A 360 0.93 1.22 -18.35
CA LEU A 360 1.08 2.25 -19.38
C LEU A 360 -0.03 2.16 -20.42
N GLU A 361 -1.24 2.41 -20.00
CA GLU A 361 -2.46 2.28 -20.81
C GLU A 361 -3.37 3.49 -20.62
N GLU A 362 -4.19 3.76 -21.63
CA GLU A 362 -5.20 4.81 -21.56
C GLU A 362 -6.11 4.64 -20.34
N GLU A 363 -6.53 5.73 -19.75
CA GLU A 363 -7.34 5.84 -18.55
C GLU A 363 -6.62 5.45 -17.23
N MET A 364 -5.41 4.86 -17.30
CA MET A 364 -4.57 4.53 -16.15
C MET A 364 -3.36 5.44 -16.07
N LEU A 365 -2.52 5.47 -17.08
CA LEU A 365 -1.40 6.42 -17.24
C LEU A 365 -1.26 6.76 -18.74
N PRO A 366 -1.87 7.87 -19.18
CA PRO A 366 -2.49 8.96 -18.43
C PRO A 366 -3.81 8.58 -17.73
N HIS A 367 -4.06 9.13 -16.56
CA HIS A 367 -5.24 8.84 -15.77
C HIS A 367 -6.51 9.43 -16.42
N ARG A 368 -7.64 8.70 -16.40
CA ARG A 368 -8.92 9.09 -16.99
C ARG A 368 -9.35 10.52 -16.63
N ASN A 369 -9.23 10.90 -15.36
CA ASN A 369 -9.62 12.24 -14.93
C ASN A 369 -8.75 13.33 -15.56
N SER A 370 -7.46 13.07 -15.77
CA SER A 370 -6.54 14.02 -16.41
C SER A 370 -6.81 14.15 -17.90
N ILE A 371 -7.28 13.09 -18.57
CA ILE A 371 -7.74 13.14 -19.97
C ILE A 371 -9.00 14.00 -20.06
N LEU A 372 -9.99 13.78 -19.17
CA LEU A 372 -11.27 14.49 -19.19
C LEU A 372 -11.14 15.97 -18.80
N SER A 373 -10.18 16.32 -17.96
CA SER A 373 -9.93 17.71 -17.50
C SER A 373 -8.88 18.46 -18.31
N GLU A 374 -8.38 17.84 -19.40
CA GLU A 374 -7.31 18.39 -20.26
C GLU A 374 -6.01 18.73 -19.49
N THR A 375 -5.74 18.03 -18.36
CA THR A 375 -4.53 18.19 -17.54
C THR A 375 -3.46 17.14 -17.84
N ILE A 376 -3.33 16.76 -19.10
CA ILE A 376 -2.41 15.70 -19.53
C ILE A 376 -0.93 16.06 -19.30
N GLU A 377 -0.61 17.34 -19.18
CA GLU A 377 0.71 17.81 -18.85
C GLU A 377 1.19 17.33 -17.48
N GLU A 378 0.28 17.22 -16.51
CA GLU A 378 0.62 16.68 -15.19
C GLU A 378 0.97 15.18 -15.30
N GLU A 379 0.26 14.41 -16.11
CA GLU A 379 0.56 13.00 -16.34
C GLU A 379 1.93 12.81 -17.05
N ARG A 380 2.29 13.72 -17.96
CA ARG A 380 3.64 13.72 -18.55
C ARG A 380 4.72 14.02 -17.50
N ARG A 381 4.46 14.91 -16.54
CA ARG A 381 5.36 15.14 -15.40
C ARG A 381 5.48 13.89 -14.52
N TYR A 382 4.36 13.16 -14.25
CA TYR A 382 4.42 11.88 -13.55
C TYR A 382 5.31 10.87 -14.30
N MET A 383 5.13 10.75 -15.60
CA MET A 383 5.94 9.85 -16.42
C MET A 383 7.42 10.27 -16.43
N PHE A 384 7.72 11.56 -16.59
CA PHE A 384 9.08 12.12 -16.53
C PHE A 384 9.75 11.81 -15.17
N VAL A 385 9.05 12.08 -14.06
CA VAL A 385 9.55 11.76 -12.72
C VAL A 385 9.84 10.27 -12.62
N SER A 386 8.95 9.42 -13.09
CA SER A 386 9.07 7.96 -12.96
C SER A 386 10.22 7.39 -13.77
N ILE A 387 10.38 7.80 -15.03
CA ILE A 387 11.49 7.41 -15.88
C ILE A 387 12.83 7.80 -15.23
N THR A 388 12.91 9.01 -14.69
CA THR A 388 14.13 9.54 -14.06
C THR A 388 14.44 8.94 -12.68
N ARG A 389 13.64 7.98 -12.18
CA ARG A 389 13.99 7.19 -10.99
C ARG A 389 14.97 6.08 -11.30
N ALA A 390 15.05 5.63 -12.56
CA ALA A 390 15.95 4.58 -12.98
C ALA A 390 17.39 5.09 -13.12
N ARG A 391 18.33 4.35 -12.53
CA ARG A 391 19.77 4.61 -12.67
C ARG A 391 20.37 3.88 -13.87
N ARG A 392 20.06 2.59 -14.04
CA ARG A 392 20.71 1.68 -15.00
C ARG A 392 19.73 1.15 -16.04
N GLU A 393 18.61 0.59 -15.62
CA GLU A 393 17.65 -0.05 -16.52
C GLU A 393 16.23 0.37 -16.23
N LEU A 394 15.46 0.49 -17.30
CA LEU A 394 14.03 0.83 -17.27
C LEU A 394 13.24 -0.18 -18.08
N THR A 395 12.22 -0.75 -17.47
CA THR A 395 11.23 -1.62 -18.13
C THR A 395 9.86 -0.98 -18.01
N LEU A 396 9.14 -0.91 -19.11
CA LEU A 396 7.78 -0.38 -19.22
C LEU A 396 6.84 -1.54 -19.51
N THR A 397 5.70 -1.61 -18.84
CA THR A 397 4.71 -2.66 -19.09
C THR A 397 3.33 -2.08 -19.34
N LEU A 398 2.56 -2.74 -20.17
CA LEU A 398 1.18 -2.40 -20.50
C LEU A 398 0.38 -3.66 -20.74
N ALA A 399 -0.90 -3.64 -20.36
CA ALA A 399 -1.88 -4.65 -20.68
C ALA A 399 -2.80 -4.13 -21.84
N THR A 400 -3.16 -4.99 -22.78
CA THR A 400 -3.97 -4.62 -23.96
C THR A 400 -5.15 -5.55 -24.12
#